data_74404a67adeb45e5aa822197c270e783
#
_entry.id   74404a67adeb45e5aa822197c270e783
#
_cell.length_a   1.000
_cell.length_b   1.000
_cell.length_c   1.000
_cell.angle_alpha   90.00
_cell.angle_beta   90.00
_cell.angle_gamma   90.00
#
_symmetry.space_group_name_H-M   'P 1'
#
loop_
_entity.id
_entity.type
_entity.pdbx_description
1 polymer ?
#
loop_
_entity_poly.entity_id
_entity_poly.type
_entity_poly.pdbx_seq_one_letter_code
_entity_poly.pdbx_strand_id
1 'polypeptide(L)'
;QLNIVYPGSPMTTQFHRTEVETGYIIIEADAALSWKWYKFELPQLLRKTVTSEDEMVPTDYHHTIYELEGDMADLSAVANTELLDKKVIKRKTETALLLDKEMTIEEELVEYLSYILELDETKVKDVLSTFHDYSKEIAVG
;
A
#
# COMPACT_ATOMS: atom_id res chain seq x y z
N GLN A 1 18.27 11.12 -36.14
CA GLN A 1 17.61 10.64 -34.93
C GLN A 1 16.13 10.43 -35.26
N LEU A 2 15.62 9.22 -35.07
CA LEU A 2 14.19 8.96 -35.14
C LEU A 2 13.55 9.53 -33.87
N ASN A 3 12.77 10.61 -34.00
CA ASN A 3 11.98 11.13 -32.90
C ASN A 3 10.68 10.31 -32.80
N ILE A 4 10.61 9.43 -31.81
CA ILE A 4 9.37 8.70 -31.49
C ILE A 4 8.63 9.52 -30.45
N VAL A 5 7.38 9.87 -30.74
CA VAL A 5 6.50 10.61 -29.84
C VAL A 5 5.30 9.72 -29.52
N TYR A 6 5.05 9.50 -28.23
CA TYR A 6 3.92 8.72 -27.73
C TYR A 6 2.97 9.65 -26.97
N PRO A 7 1.70 9.82 -27.39
CA PRO A 7 0.78 10.75 -26.76
C PRO A 7 0.24 10.29 -25.40
N GLY A 8 0.44 9.03 -25.05
CA GLY A 8 -0.21 8.42 -23.91
C GLY A 8 -1.60 7.87 -24.25
N SER A 9 -2.28 7.31 -23.26
CA SER A 9 -3.67 6.88 -23.35
C SER A 9 -4.61 8.09 -23.27
N PRO A 10 -5.67 8.19 -24.07
CA PRO A 10 -6.62 9.30 -23.97
C PRO A 10 -7.40 9.30 -22.65
N MET A 11 -7.57 8.15 -22.02
CA MET A 11 -8.25 8.04 -20.72
C MET A 11 -7.60 6.93 -19.88
N THR A 12 -7.78 7.04 -18.57
CA THR A 12 -7.31 6.03 -17.63
C THR A 12 -8.17 4.77 -17.70
N THR A 13 -7.56 3.60 -17.80
CA THR A 13 -8.24 2.28 -17.81
C THR A 13 -8.13 1.57 -16.47
N GLN A 14 -7.41 2.16 -15.53
CA GLN A 14 -7.19 1.65 -14.18
C GLN A 14 -7.35 2.78 -13.17
N PHE A 15 -7.65 2.41 -11.91
CA PHE A 15 -7.70 3.37 -10.82
C PHE A 15 -6.30 3.78 -10.39
N HIS A 16 -6.02 5.07 -10.41
CA HIS A 16 -4.76 5.68 -9.99
C HIS A 16 -4.93 6.43 -8.66
N ARG A 17 -3.87 6.51 -7.86
CA ARG A 17 -3.87 7.27 -6.59
C ARG A 17 -3.79 8.77 -6.80
N THR A 18 -3.30 9.19 -7.96
CA THR A 18 -3.18 10.60 -8.38
C THR A 18 -3.70 10.76 -9.80
N GLU A 19 -4.08 11.97 -10.16
CA GLU A 19 -4.41 12.29 -11.54
C GLU A 19 -3.23 12.02 -12.46
N VAL A 20 -3.53 11.49 -13.63
CA VAL A 20 -2.56 11.18 -14.69
C VAL A 20 -2.77 12.16 -15.84
N GLU A 21 -1.71 12.71 -16.38
CA GLU A 21 -1.80 13.56 -17.56
C GLU A 21 -2.09 12.72 -18.79
N THR A 22 -3.25 12.95 -19.38
CA THR A 22 -3.69 12.35 -20.65
C THR A 22 -3.81 13.44 -21.69
N GLY A 23 -3.60 13.11 -22.96
CA GLY A 23 -3.60 14.13 -24.00
C GLY A 23 -3.54 13.57 -25.40
N TYR A 24 -3.40 14.47 -26.36
CA TYR A 24 -3.24 14.17 -27.78
C TYR A 24 -2.13 15.01 -28.39
N ILE A 25 -1.66 14.59 -29.55
CA ILE A 25 -0.61 15.28 -30.30
C ILE A 25 -1.19 15.75 -31.61
N ILE A 26 -0.95 17.02 -31.94
CA ILE A 26 -1.14 17.55 -33.30
C ILE A 26 0.23 17.54 -33.99
N ILE A 27 0.27 16.94 -35.16
CA ILE A 27 1.46 16.89 -36.03
C ILE A 27 1.21 17.75 -37.24
N GLU A 28 2.10 18.70 -37.48
CA GLU A 28 2.13 19.52 -38.69
C GLU A 28 3.22 18.98 -39.60
N ALA A 29 2.82 18.52 -40.80
CA ALA A 29 3.71 17.88 -41.77
C ALA A 29 4.03 18.85 -42.93
N ASP A 30 4.64 19.97 -42.58
CA ASP A 30 5.17 20.93 -43.57
C ASP A 30 6.61 20.58 -43.98
N ALA A 31 7.35 21.57 -44.47
CA ALA A 31 8.75 21.40 -44.83
C ALA A 31 9.64 20.95 -43.66
N ALA A 32 9.24 21.26 -42.42
CA ALA A 32 9.85 20.74 -41.19
C ALA A 32 8.73 20.11 -40.35
N LEU A 33 8.86 18.81 -40.10
CA LEU A 33 7.92 18.08 -39.21
C LEU A 33 7.92 18.70 -37.82
N SER A 34 6.78 19.21 -37.35
CA SER A 34 6.59 19.74 -36.01
C SER A 34 5.45 19.03 -35.28
N TRP A 35 5.48 19.03 -33.96
CA TRP A 35 4.39 18.45 -33.15
C TRP A 35 4.19 19.24 -31.88
N LYS A 36 2.94 19.22 -31.37
CA LYS A 36 2.58 19.82 -30.09
C LYS A 36 1.62 18.91 -29.34
N TRP A 37 1.89 18.70 -28.06
CA TRP A 37 1.04 17.92 -27.18
C TRP A 37 0.02 18.84 -26.51
N TYR A 38 -1.22 18.32 -26.35
CA TYR A 38 -2.33 19.02 -25.70
C TYR A 38 -2.95 18.11 -24.66
N LYS A 39 -3.15 18.63 -23.46
CA LYS A 39 -3.78 17.91 -22.36
C LYS A 39 -5.28 17.74 -22.61
N PHE A 40 -5.80 16.58 -22.22
CA PHE A 40 -7.23 16.36 -22.08
C PHE A 40 -7.70 16.77 -20.68
N GLU A 41 -8.85 17.44 -20.61
CA GLU A 41 -9.61 17.65 -19.40
C GLU A 41 -10.76 16.62 -19.38
N LEU A 42 -10.45 15.37 -19.04
CA LEU A 42 -11.42 14.27 -19.03
C LEU A 42 -11.53 13.67 -17.63
N PRO A 43 -12.70 13.11 -17.25
CA PRO A 43 -12.86 12.35 -16.02
C PRO A 43 -11.87 11.20 -15.93
N GLN A 44 -11.37 10.92 -14.74
CA GLN A 44 -10.40 9.86 -14.48
C GLN A 44 -10.92 8.87 -13.43
N LEU A 45 -10.36 7.68 -13.42
CA LEU A 45 -10.58 6.67 -12.41
C LEU A 45 -9.59 6.90 -11.28
N LEU A 46 -10.09 7.33 -10.12
CA LEU A 46 -9.25 7.64 -8.95
C LEU A 46 -9.52 6.69 -7.79
N ARG A 47 -8.45 6.34 -7.08
CA ARG A 47 -8.50 5.58 -5.83
C ARG A 47 -7.87 6.39 -4.72
N LYS A 48 -8.62 6.64 -3.66
CA LYS A 48 -8.15 7.39 -2.51
C LYS A 48 -8.14 6.50 -1.26
N THR A 49 -7.15 6.68 -0.40
CA THR A 49 -7.13 6.05 0.91
C THR A 49 -7.72 7.02 1.94
N VAL A 50 -8.67 6.52 2.72
CA VAL A 50 -9.37 7.26 3.79
C VAL A 50 -9.36 6.45 5.07
N THR A 51 -9.55 7.10 6.20
CA THR A 51 -9.55 6.47 7.53
C THR A 51 -10.93 6.40 8.17
N SER A 52 -11.92 7.06 7.58
CA SER A 52 -13.31 7.07 8.04
C SER A 52 -14.27 6.86 6.88
N GLU A 53 -15.41 6.20 7.17
CA GLU A 53 -16.50 6.02 6.22
C GLU A 53 -17.07 7.36 5.74
N ASP A 54 -17.12 8.37 6.62
CA ASP A 54 -17.65 9.70 6.31
C ASP A 54 -16.83 10.45 5.26
N GLU A 55 -15.58 10.03 5.03
CA GLU A 55 -14.71 10.60 4.00
C GLU A 55 -14.99 10.03 2.59
N MET A 56 -15.77 8.95 2.51
CA MET A 56 -16.13 8.32 1.25
C MET A 56 -17.31 9.05 0.61
N VAL A 57 -17.03 10.13 -0.09
CA VAL A 57 -18.05 10.94 -0.77
C VAL A 57 -18.02 10.73 -2.27
N PRO A 58 -19.19 10.65 -2.94
CA PRO A 58 -19.25 10.63 -4.39
C PRO A 58 -18.59 11.88 -4.98
N THR A 59 -17.93 11.73 -6.11
CA THR A 59 -17.32 12.83 -6.84
C THR A 59 -18.09 13.07 -8.14
N ASP A 60 -18.36 14.34 -8.47
CA ASP A 60 -19.19 14.70 -9.62
C ASP A 60 -18.45 14.57 -10.97
N TYR A 61 -17.14 14.71 -10.97
CA TYR A 61 -16.33 14.74 -12.18
C TYR A 61 -15.50 13.50 -12.42
N HIS A 62 -14.68 13.10 -11.44
CA HIS A 62 -13.90 11.86 -11.49
C HIS A 62 -14.69 10.69 -10.93
N HIS A 63 -14.47 9.49 -11.43
CA HIS A 63 -14.99 8.30 -10.79
C HIS A 63 -13.99 7.86 -9.69
N THR A 64 -14.36 8.11 -8.44
CA THR A 64 -13.50 7.83 -7.29
C THR A 64 -14.02 6.64 -6.51
N ILE A 65 -13.13 5.70 -6.19
CA ILE A 65 -13.34 4.62 -5.23
C ILE A 65 -12.38 4.78 -4.06
N TYR A 66 -12.68 4.14 -2.93
CA TYR A 66 -11.97 4.34 -1.69
C TYR A 66 -11.38 3.05 -1.13
N GLU A 67 -10.16 3.14 -0.63
CA GLU A 67 -9.55 2.15 0.27
C GLU A 67 -9.74 2.67 1.69
N LEU A 68 -10.46 1.94 2.52
CA LEU A 68 -10.64 2.31 3.92
C LEU A 68 -9.56 1.64 4.76
N GLU A 69 -8.72 2.44 5.42
CA GLU A 69 -7.63 1.99 6.27
C GLU A 69 -8.00 2.17 7.74
N GLY A 70 -7.88 1.09 8.54
CA GLY A 70 -8.22 1.15 9.96
C GLY A 70 -7.89 -0.13 10.70
N ASP A 71 -8.25 -0.18 11.97
CA ASP A 71 -8.14 -1.37 12.79
C ASP A 71 -9.20 -2.41 12.39
N MET A 72 -8.91 -3.69 12.63
CA MET A 72 -9.79 -4.81 12.24
C MET A 72 -11.21 -4.66 12.79
N ALA A 73 -11.36 -4.17 14.04
CA ALA A 73 -12.64 -4.00 14.69
C ALA A 73 -13.51 -2.94 14.00
N ASP A 74 -12.91 -1.79 13.70
CA ASP A 74 -13.59 -0.67 13.03
C ASP A 74 -13.98 -1.04 11.59
N LEU A 75 -13.06 -1.66 10.85
CA LEU A 75 -13.29 -2.09 9.48
C LEU A 75 -14.39 -3.16 9.36
N SER A 76 -14.56 -4.01 10.39
CA SER A 76 -15.60 -5.04 10.38
C SER A 76 -17.01 -4.47 10.48
N ALA A 77 -17.17 -3.30 11.09
CA ALA A 77 -18.45 -2.62 11.28
C ALA A 77 -18.93 -1.87 10.02
N VAL A 78 -18.00 -1.52 9.12
CA VAL A 78 -18.33 -0.75 7.91
C VAL A 78 -19.01 -1.63 6.87
N ALA A 79 -20.14 -1.18 6.34
CA ALA A 79 -20.86 -1.87 5.27
C ALA A 79 -20.12 -1.76 3.92
N ASN A 80 -20.30 -2.75 3.05
CA ASN A 80 -19.80 -2.65 1.68
C ASN A 80 -20.70 -1.72 0.87
N THR A 81 -20.10 -0.73 0.22
CA THR A 81 -20.76 0.24 -0.67
C THR A 81 -20.09 0.22 -2.05
N GLU A 82 -20.74 0.81 -3.05
CA GLU A 82 -20.17 0.94 -4.40
C GLU A 82 -18.91 1.83 -4.42
N LEU A 83 -18.75 2.67 -3.42
CA LEU A 83 -17.57 3.54 -3.28
C LEU A 83 -16.39 2.83 -2.61
N LEU A 84 -16.65 1.74 -1.87
CA LEU A 84 -15.63 1.00 -1.15
C LEU A 84 -15.00 -0.07 -2.03
N ASP A 85 -13.74 0.11 -2.42
CA ASP A 85 -12.96 -0.87 -3.17
C ASP A 85 -12.46 -2.00 -2.26
N LYS A 86 -11.81 -1.62 -1.16
CA LYS A 86 -11.28 -2.58 -0.17
C LYS A 86 -11.07 -1.97 1.20
N LYS A 87 -11.03 -2.85 2.19
CA LYS A 87 -10.65 -2.55 3.56
C LYS A 87 -9.20 -2.94 3.78
N VAL A 88 -8.39 -2.02 4.26
CA VAL A 88 -6.96 -2.22 4.49
C VAL A 88 -6.69 -2.13 5.98
N ILE A 89 -6.25 -3.24 6.56
CA ILE A 89 -5.88 -3.25 7.98
C ILE A 89 -4.61 -2.44 8.15
N LYS A 90 -4.69 -1.39 8.94
CA LYS A 90 -3.52 -0.63 9.37
C LYS A 90 -2.71 -1.50 10.32
N ARG A 91 -1.62 -2.06 9.81
CA ARG A 91 -0.64 -2.67 10.70
C ARG A 91 -0.02 -1.54 11.52
N LYS A 92 -0.10 -1.63 12.83
CA LYS A 92 0.70 -0.78 13.73
C LYS A 92 2.16 -1.13 13.51
N THR A 93 2.76 -0.53 12.50
CA THR A 93 4.20 -0.64 12.23
C THR A 93 4.99 0.33 13.11
N GLU A 94 4.45 0.71 14.27
CA GLU A 94 5.21 1.47 15.26
C GLU A 94 6.15 0.58 16.08
N THR A 95 6.05 -0.72 15.93
CA THR A 95 7.09 -1.64 16.34
C THR A 95 7.95 -1.99 15.13
N ALA A 96 8.76 -1.06 14.70
CA ALA A 96 10.00 -1.44 14.04
C ALA A 96 10.74 -2.31 15.06
N LEU A 97 10.81 -3.63 14.82
CA LEU A 97 11.79 -4.46 15.47
C LEU A 97 13.13 -3.77 15.29
N LEU A 98 13.64 -3.17 16.35
CA LEU A 98 14.97 -2.60 16.36
C LEU A 98 15.96 -3.78 16.41
N LEU A 99 15.99 -4.56 15.34
CA LEU A 99 16.99 -5.62 15.19
C LEU A 99 18.33 -4.95 14.95
N ASP A 100 19.16 -4.93 15.97
CA ASP A 100 20.56 -4.54 15.83
C ASP A 100 21.33 -5.74 15.28
N LYS A 101 22.33 -5.48 14.43
CA LYS A 101 23.21 -6.50 13.87
C LYS A 101 24.02 -7.28 14.92
N GLU A 102 24.07 -6.77 16.14
CA GLU A 102 24.78 -7.37 17.27
C GLU A 102 23.84 -8.20 18.18
N MET A 103 22.53 -8.19 17.94
CA MET A 103 21.58 -8.99 18.71
C MET A 103 21.75 -10.48 18.44
N THR A 104 21.62 -11.26 19.49
CA THR A 104 21.55 -12.70 19.38
C THR A 104 20.17 -13.15 18.89
N ILE A 105 20.08 -14.36 18.32
CA ILE A 105 18.79 -14.94 17.86
C ILE A 105 17.77 -14.98 19.00
N GLU A 106 18.23 -15.18 20.22
CA GLU A 106 17.38 -15.22 21.41
C GLU A 106 16.79 -13.84 21.74
N GLU A 107 17.61 -12.79 21.68
CA GLU A 107 17.16 -11.41 21.86
C GLU A 107 16.19 -10.98 20.75
N GLU A 108 16.46 -11.35 19.50
CA GLU A 108 15.56 -11.13 18.39
C GLU A 108 14.20 -11.85 18.59
N LEU A 109 14.24 -13.09 19.11
CA LEU A 109 13.05 -13.86 19.43
C LEU A 109 12.22 -13.20 20.54
N VAL A 110 12.86 -12.70 21.60
CA VAL A 110 12.19 -11.96 22.69
C VAL A 110 11.49 -10.72 22.16
N GLU A 111 12.19 -9.93 21.36
CA GLU A 111 11.64 -8.75 20.70
C GLU A 111 10.40 -9.12 19.84
N TYR A 112 10.51 -10.15 19.02
CA TYR A 112 9.42 -10.61 18.19
C TYR A 112 8.20 -11.06 19.00
N LEU A 113 8.41 -11.88 20.04
CA LEU A 113 7.34 -12.41 20.87
C LEU A 113 6.63 -11.30 21.65
N SER A 114 7.40 -10.33 22.16
CA SER A 114 6.87 -9.24 22.99
C SER A 114 6.16 -8.17 22.16
N TYR A 115 6.75 -7.75 21.02
CA TYR A 115 6.26 -6.62 20.26
C TYR A 115 5.35 -6.98 19.07
N ILE A 116 5.60 -8.11 18.41
CA ILE A 116 4.79 -8.51 17.26
C ILE A 116 3.62 -9.38 17.66
N LEU A 117 3.86 -10.35 18.56
CA LEU A 117 2.81 -11.24 19.06
C LEU A 117 2.15 -10.73 20.35
N GLU A 118 2.66 -9.64 20.93
CA GLU A 118 2.14 -9.02 22.16
C GLU A 118 1.93 -10.03 23.31
N LEU A 119 2.83 -11.01 23.43
CA LEU A 119 2.74 -12.02 24.47
C LEU A 119 3.16 -11.44 25.82
N ASP A 120 2.51 -11.90 26.89
CA ASP A 120 2.91 -11.58 28.25
C ASP A 120 4.24 -12.24 28.62
N GLU A 121 4.93 -11.71 29.63
CA GLU A 121 6.26 -12.19 30.05
C GLU A 121 6.30 -13.69 30.40
N THR A 122 5.19 -14.26 30.87
CA THR A 122 5.11 -15.67 31.22
C THR A 122 5.19 -16.55 29.99
N LYS A 123 4.41 -16.21 28.96
CA LYS A 123 4.41 -16.94 27.68
C LYS A 123 5.72 -16.77 26.93
N VAL A 124 6.32 -15.58 26.96
CA VAL A 124 7.65 -15.34 26.39
C VAL A 124 8.69 -16.27 27.03
N LYS A 125 8.70 -16.40 28.37
CA LYS A 125 9.61 -17.33 29.10
C LYS A 125 9.35 -18.78 28.74
N ASP A 126 8.10 -19.20 28.61
CA ASP A 126 7.76 -20.58 28.23
C ASP A 126 8.27 -20.90 26.81
N VAL A 127 8.10 -20.00 25.86
CA VAL A 127 8.60 -20.17 24.49
C VAL A 127 10.13 -20.21 24.47
N LEU A 128 10.79 -19.32 25.21
CA LEU A 128 12.26 -19.30 25.31
C LEU A 128 12.81 -20.59 25.94
N SER A 129 12.17 -21.10 26.98
CA SER A 129 12.55 -22.38 27.58
C SER A 129 12.49 -23.51 26.56
N THR A 130 11.41 -23.58 25.79
CA THR A 130 11.26 -24.56 24.72
C THR A 130 12.31 -24.39 23.62
N PHE A 131 12.60 -23.15 23.22
CA PHE A 131 13.66 -22.85 22.26
C PHE A 131 15.04 -23.31 22.72
N HIS A 132 15.38 -23.09 24.01
CA HIS A 132 16.65 -23.56 24.60
C HIS A 132 16.77 -25.08 24.63
N ASP A 133 15.69 -25.77 24.94
CA ASP A 133 15.71 -27.23 24.99
C ASP A 133 15.98 -27.84 23.59
N TYR A 134 15.30 -27.33 22.56
CA TYR A 134 15.55 -27.74 21.18
C TYR A 134 16.94 -27.33 20.66
N SER A 135 17.42 -26.16 21.03
CA SER A 135 18.77 -25.70 20.61
C SER A 135 19.87 -26.57 21.16
N LYS A 136 19.72 -27.13 22.38
CA LYS A 136 20.66 -28.08 22.97
C LYS A 136 20.65 -29.43 22.27
N GLU A 137 19.48 -29.91 21.85
CA GLU A 137 19.36 -31.18 21.11
C GLU A 137 20.07 -31.10 19.74
N ILE A 138 19.99 -29.97 19.06
CA ILE A 138 20.65 -29.78 17.76
C ILE A 138 22.17 -29.66 17.89
N ALA A 139 22.67 -29.10 19.00
CA ALA A 139 24.09 -28.91 19.20
C ALA A 139 24.85 -30.20 19.61
N VAL A 140 24.15 -31.27 19.93
CA VAL A 140 24.71 -32.56 20.38
C VAL A 140 24.69 -33.63 19.25
N GLY A 141 24.09 -33.36 18.11
CA GLY A 141 24.06 -34.21 16.90
C GLY A 141 25.08 -33.76 15.88
#